data_22d51b4b56bb532d618bf54dda5fc3ff
#
_entry.id   22d51b4b56bb532d618bf54dda5fc3ff
#
_cell.length_a   1.000
_cell.length_b   1.000
_cell.length_c   1.000
_cell.angle_alpha   90.00
_cell.angle_beta   90.00
_cell.angle_gamma   90.00
#
_symmetry.space_group_name_H-M   'P 1'
#
loop_
_entity.id
_entity.type
_entity.pdbx_description
1 polymer ?
#
loop_
_entity_poly.entity_id
_entity_poly.type
_entity_poly.pdbx_seq_one_letter_code
_entity_poly.pdbx_strand_id
1 'polypeptide(L)'
;MFSIEVVADQLRGSIYKWVRNGRVQIVFARLYTAFMRATRILDQPIIQPGMDDRIGTNINGPSLIRVPAWVTQPLGRYYLYFSHHKGTFIRLAYADDLKGPWKIHRPGVLDVSESLFAPTDPPEPPPDQRPSWADTLPGGYLYAHVASPDVHIDEESQQIRMYYHGLLDNGDQKTRIAYSADGLHFAPRAPLLGPPYFRVVRHKDWIYATTWQGRFLRARHWDGPFEVQSDPGPAMQLFGKNSSLELRHPALWLKGDTLHLFFSCMGDCPEQIYHCQCELDKDWDDWVFTEPRILLSPQEVWEGSDRPRQPSVVGTATERLCELRDPGIFVDDDQVYILYSGAGEAAIGIARLEEY
;
A
#
# COMPACT_ATOMS: atom_id res chain seq x y z
N MET A 1 26.21 30.74 -27.20
CA MET A 1 26.88 29.80 -26.27
C MET A 1 26.24 30.02 -24.91
N PHE A 2 25.51 29.02 -24.41
CA PHE A 2 24.81 29.09 -23.13
C PHE A 2 25.63 28.30 -22.12
N SER A 3 26.04 28.92 -21.03
CA SER A 3 26.62 28.21 -19.89
C SER A 3 25.64 28.25 -18.72
N ILE A 4 25.34 27.08 -18.16
CA ILE A 4 24.58 26.92 -16.92
C ILE A 4 25.60 26.57 -15.84
N GLU A 5 25.78 27.45 -14.86
CA GLU A 5 26.51 27.09 -13.63
C GLU A 5 25.50 26.75 -12.55
N VAL A 6 25.61 25.53 -12.03
CA VAL A 6 24.88 25.09 -10.85
C VAL A 6 25.80 25.29 -9.65
N VAL A 7 25.46 26.22 -8.79
CA VAL A 7 26.13 26.36 -7.50
C VAL A 7 25.26 25.67 -6.45
N ALA A 8 25.70 24.50 -6.00
CA ALA A 8 25.04 23.76 -4.94
C ALA A 8 25.50 24.30 -3.58
N ASP A 9 24.59 24.91 -2.83
CA ASP A 9 24.77 25.14 -1.40
C ASP A 9 23.95 24.09 -0.64
N GLN A 10 24.62 23.32 0.21
CA GLN A 10 24.06 22.13 0.87
C GLN A 10 22.89 22.38 1.84
N LEU A 11 22.44 23.61 2.01
CA LEU A 11 21.46 23.98 3.02
C LEU A 11 20.22 24.77 2.55
N ARG A 12 20.15 25.27 1.30
CA ARG A 12 19.03 26.15 0.89
C ARG A 12 18.73 26.19 -0.61
N GLY A 13 18.28 25.08 -1.20
CA GLY A 13 17.67 25.08 -2.54
C GLY A 13 18.66 25.31 -3.70
N SER A 14 18.28 24.90 -4.90
CA SER A 14 19.09 25.11 -6.12
C SER A 14 18.90 26.50 -6.67
N ILE A 15 20.00 27.21 -6.92
CA ILE A 15 20.02 28.55 -7.53
C ILE A 15 20.31 28.37 -9.02
N TYR A 16 19.36 28.76 -9.88
CA TYR A 16 19.55 28.78 -11.32
C TYR A 16 19.91 30.20 -11.77
N LYS A 17 21.10 30.34 -12.38
CA LYS A 17 21.57 31.59 -12.95
C LYS A 17 21.38 31.55 -14.46
N TRP A 18 20.50 32.41 -14.99
CA TRP A 18 20.31 32.59 -16.42
C TRP A 18 20.96 33.90 -16.86
N VAL A 19 21.76 33.85 -17.92
CA VAL A 19 22.32 35.02 -18.54
C VAL A 19 21.76 35.18 -19.96
N ARG A 20 20.95 36.20 -20.18
CA ARG A 20 20.44 36.57 -21.51
C ARG A 20 20.74 38.06 -21.78
N ASN A 21 21.46 38.36 -22.87
CA ASN A 21 21.80 39.71 -23.30
C ASN A 21 22.47 40.57 -22.21
N GLY A 22 23.43 40.00 -21.47
CA GLY A 22 24.17 40.72 -20.43
C GLY A 22 23.37 41.00 -19.13
N ARG A 23 22.14 40.52 -19.01
CA ARG A 23 21.36 40.60 -17.77
C ARG A 23 21.35 39.23 -17.06
N VAL A 24 21.75 39.24 -15.78
CA VAL A 24 21.68 38.08 -14.91
C VAL A 24 20.31 38.04 -14.26
N GLN A 25 19.54 36.98 -14.53
CA GLN A 25 18.35 36.68 -13.78
C GLN A 25 18.65 35.50 -12.84
N ILE A 26 18.51 35.73 -11.55
CA ILE A 26 18.64 34.69 -10.52
C ILE A 26 17.21 34.24 -10.18
N VAL A 27 16.88 33.00 -10.54
CA VAL A 27 15.62 32.37 -10.15
C VAL A 27 15.91 31.49 -8.95
N PHE A 28 15.39 31.86 -7.80
CA PHE A 28 15.37 31.02 -6.63
C PHE A 28 14.23 29.99 -6.79
N ALA A 29 14.52 28.81 -7.28
CA ALA A 29 13.59 27.69 -7.14
C ALA A 29 13.70 27.20 -5.69
N ARG A 30 12.81 27.70 -4.83
CA ARG A 30 12.58 27.07 -3.53
C ARG A 30 11.88 25.75 -3.79
N LEU A 31 12.65 24.69 -3.94
CA LEU A 31 12.13 23.33 -3.77
C LEU A 31 11.79 23.17 -2.29
N TYR A 32 10.62 23.67 -1.88
CA TYR A 32 10.01 23.19 -0.65
C TYR A 32 9.59 21.76 -0.92
N THR A 33 10.49 20.82 -0.71
CA THR A 33 10.06 19.45 -0.44
C THR A 33 9.36 19.51 0.91
N ALA A 34 8.04 19.57 0.91
CA ALA A 34 7.26 19.45 2.13
C ALA A 34 7.69 18.14 2.83
N PHE A 35 8.07 18.25 4.08
CA PHE A 35 8.43 17.07 4.87
C PHE A 35 7.14 16.45 5.37
N MET A 36 7.02 15.14 5.21
CA MET A 36 5.93 14.37 5.79
C MET A 36 6.33 13.88 7.17
N ARG A 37 5.45 14.05 8.14
CA ARG A 37 5.56 13.51 9.49
C ARG A 37 4.38 12.63 9.79
N ALA A 38 4.64 11.51 10.44
CA ALA A 38 3.58 10.63 10.98
C ALA A 38 3.59 10.70 12.51
N THR A 39 2.42 10.91 13.09
CA THR A 39 2.22 10.93 14.55
C THR A 39 1.20 9.86 14.93
N ARG A 40 1.63 8.83 15.69
CA ARG A 40 0.72 7.80 16.20
C ARG A 40 -0.40 8.45 17.00
N ILE A 41 -1.64 8.05 16.73
CA ILE A 41 -2.80 8.60 17.45
C ILE A 41 -3.20 7.78 18.69
N LEU A 42 -2.56 6.60 18.86
CA LEU A 42 -2.72 5.68 19.98
C LEU A 42 -1.38 5.00 20.30
N ASP A 43 -1.19 4.63 21.56
CA ASP A 43 -0.05 3.83 22.05
C ASP A 43 -0.27 2.32 21.88
N GLN A 44 -1.48 1.91 21.46
CA GLN A 44 -1.88 0.53 21.25
C GLN A 44 -2.39 0.34 19.82
N PRO A 45 -2.33 -0.88 19.27
CA PRO A 45 -2.87 -1.15 17.95
C PRO A 45 -4.40 -1.06 17.95
N ILE A 46 -4.97 -0.74 16.81
CA ILE A 46 -6.44 -0.73 16.62
C ILE A 46 -6.99 -2.13 16.34
N ILE A 47 -6.19 -3.02 15.75
CA ILE A 47 -6.50 -4.43 15.53
C ILE A 47 -5.34 -5.29 16.03
N GLN A 48 -5.64 -6.32 16.81
CA GLN A 48 -4.64 -7.25 17.34
C GLN A 48 -5.22 -8.65 17.55
N PRO A 49 -4.38 -9.70 17.68
CA PRO A 49 -4.81 -11.03 18.03
C PRO A 49 -5.63 -11.07 19.32
N GLY A 50 -6.64 -11.94 19.37
CA GLY A 50 -7.50 -12.10 20.55
C GLY A 50 -8.72 -11.19 20.58
N MET A 51 -8.86 -10.23 19.65
CA MET A 51 -10.11 -9.47 19.50
C MET A 51 -11.26 -10.38 19.02
N ASP A 52 -10.96 -11.37 18.19
CA ASP A 52 -11.87 -12.43 17.76
C ASP A 52 -11.03 -13.65 17.32
N ASP A 53 -11.52 -14.86 17.58
CA ASP A 53 -10.83 -16.12 17.26
C ASP A 53 -10.66 -16.36 15.75
N ARG A 54 -11.53 -15.78 14.91
CA ARG A 54 -11.47 -15.94 13.45
C ARG A 54 -10.41 -15.09 12.76
N ILE A 55 -9.94 -14.01 13.38
CA ILE A 55 -8.93 -13.16 12.72
C ILE A 55 -7.52 -13.75 12.81
N GLY A 56 -7.28 -14.70 13.71
CA GLY A 56 -5.97 -15.35 13.89
C GLY A 56 -4.89 -14.40 14.42
N THR A 57 -3.64 -14.77 14.15
CA THR A 57 -2.46 -14.04 14.64
C THR A 57 -1.72 -13.25 13.55
N ASN A 58 -2.00 -13.51 12.29
CA ASN A 58 -1.44 -12.77 11.17
C ASN A 58 -2.47 -11.74 10.68
N ILE A 59 -2.13 -10.44 10.75
CA ILE A 59 -3.04 -9.31 10.57
C ILE A 59 -2.31 -8.27 9.73
N ASN A 60 -2.73 -8.07 8.46
CA ASN A 60 -2.03 -7.23 7.50
C ASN A 60 -2.94 -6.58 6.46
N GLY A 61 -2.34 -5.75 5.59
CA GLY A 61 -2.97 -5.17 4.42
C GLY A 61 -4.19 -4.30 4.72
N PRO A 62 -4.11 -3.32 5.64
CA PRO A 62 -5.25 -2.50 6.02
C PRO A 62 -5.73 -1.58 4.90
N SER A 63 -7.05 -1.44 4.76
CA SER A 63 -7.73 -0.43 3.95
C SER A 63 -8.95 0.08 4.70
N LEU A 64 -9.03 1.39 4.92
CA LEU A 64 -10.03 2.03 5.76
C LEU A 64 -10.91 2.96 4.92
N ILE A 65 -12.21 2.92 5.17
CA ILE A 65 -13.17 3.89 4.63
C ILE A 65 -14.03 4.50 5.72
N ARG A 66 -14.49 5.73 5.51
CA ARG A 66 -15.68 6.27 6.18
C ARG A 66 -16.88 5.70 5.43
N VAL A 67 -17.81 5.08 6.14
CA VAL A 67 -19.01 4.49 5.52
C VAL A 67 -19.85 5.59 4.88
N PRO A 68 -20.19 5.49 3.60
CA PRO A 68 -20.95 6.51 2.89
C PRO A 68 -22.37 6.67 3.44
N ALA A 69 -22.92 7.89 3.33
CA ALA A 69 -24.23 8.22 3.86
C ALA A 69 -25.40 7.45 3.20
N TRP A 70 -25.21 6.92 2.00
CA TRP A 70 -26.24 6.11 1.34
C TRP A 70 -26.36 4.68 1.87
N VAL A 71 -25.34 4.19 2.61
CA VAL A 71 -25.37 2.86 3.23
C VAL A 71 -26.41 2.88 4.34
N THR A 72 -27.45 2.10 4.19
CA THR A 72 -28.50 1.99 5.20
C THR A 72 -28.10 1.03 6.30
N GLN A 73 -28.30 1.45 7.58
CA GLN A 73 -28.00 0.62 8.76
C GLN A 73 -26.53 0.14 8.82
N PRO A 74 -25.55 1.05 8.72
CA PRO A 74 -24.15 0.66 8.81
C PRO A 74 -23.82 0.08 10.20
N LEU A 75 -22.83 -0.80 10.29
CA LEU A 75 -22.34 -1.37 11.56
C LEU A 75 -21.65 -0.31 12.43
N GLY A 76 -21.06 0.72 11.81
CA GLY A 76 -20.37 1.83 12.43
C GLY A 76 -20.00 2.89 11.39
N ARG A 77 -19.40 3.99 11.84
CA ARG A 77 -18.99 5.10 10.97
C ARG A 77 -17.81 4.75 10.08
N TYR A 78 -16.92 3.84 10.51
CA TYR A 78 -15.71 3.45 9.82
C TYR A 78 -15.70 1.94 9.60
N TYR A 79 -15.24 1.51 8.41
CA TYR A 79 -14.99 0.12 8.05
C TYR A 79 -13.53 -0.05 7.71
N LEU A 80 -12.85 -0.92 8.46
CA LEU A 80 -11.45 -1.30 8.25
C LEU A 80 -11.40 -2.72 7.70
N TYR A 81 -11.03 -2.83 6.43
CA TYR A 81 -10.79 -4.10 5.76
C TYR A 81 -9.33 -4.50 5.96
N PHE A 82 -9.09 -5.78 6.17
CA PHE A 82 -7.75 -6.30 6.37
C PHE A 82 -7.69 -7.80 6.05
N SER A 83 -6.49 -8.36 6.00
CA SER A 83 -6.28 -9.74 5.61
C SER A 83 -5.38 -10.51 6.57
N HIS A 84 -5.22 -11.75 6.27
CA HIS A 84 -4.21 -12.67 6.77
C HIS A 84 -3.45 -13.18 5.54
N HIS A 85 -2.16 -13.28 5.60
CA HIS A 85 -1.33 -13.65 4.44
C HIS A 85 -1.79 -14.96 3.77
N LYS A 86 -2.24 -15.92 4.58
CA LYS A 86 -2.83 -17.19 4.14
C LYS A 86 -4.32 -17.29 4.46
N GLY A 87 -5.03 -16.15 4.49
CA GLY A 87 -6.43 -16.11 4.87
C GLY A 87 -7.36 -16.45 3.73
N THR A 88 -8.40 -17.20 4.04
CA THR A 88 -9.43 -17.59 3.08
C THR A 88 -10.57 -16.58 2.95
N PHE A 89 -10.51 -15.46 3.65
CA PHE A 89 -11.51 -14.40 3.53
C PHE A 89 -10.94 -13.02 3.87
N ILE A 90 -11.49 -11.99 3.25
CA ILE A 90 -11.23 -10.60 3.63
C ILE A 90 -12.00 -10.30 4.91
N ARG A 91 -11.29 -9.79 5.92
CA ARG A 91 -11.80 -9.44 7.24
C ARG A 91 -12.30 -8.02 7.27
N LEU A 92 -13.20 -7.75 8.21
CA LEU A 92 -13.72 -6.41 8.48
C LEU A 92 -13.75 -6.16 9.98
N ALA A 93 -13.26 -4.98 10.38
CA ALA A 93 -13.58 -4.35 11.66
C ALA A 93 -14.34 -3.05 11.44
N TYR A 94 -15.11 -2.64 12.42
CA TYR A 94 -15.89 -1.40 12.37
C TYR A 94 -15.86 -0.65 13.69
N ALA A 95 -15.98 0.67 13.63
CA ALA A 95 -16.03 1.56 14.79
C ALA A 95 -16.76 2.87 14.46
N ASP A 96 -17.14 3.61 15.48
CA ASP A 96 -17.69 4.96 15.33
C ASP A 96 -16.63 6.07 15.49
N ASP A 97 -15.47 5.72 16.04
CA ASP A 97 -14.30 6.60 16.19
C ASP A 97 -13.04 5.87 15.70
N LEU A 98 -12.09 6.60 15.10
CA LEU A 98 -10.81 6.05 14.61
C LEU A 98 -9.96 5.44 15.74
N LYS A 99 -10.13 5.94 16.96
CA LYS A 99 -9.46 5.39 18.15
C LYS A 99 -10.17 4.17 18.72
N GLY A 100 -11.32 3.79 18.17
CA GLY A 100 -12.14 2.66 18.59
C GLY A 100 -13.17 3.01 19.67
N PRO A 101 -13.74 2.00 20.35
CA PRO A 101 -13.36 0.60 20.27
C PRO A 101 -13.75 -0.04 18.94
N TRP A 102 -12.82 -0.77 18.33
CA TRP A 102 -13.04 -1.53 17.11
C TRP A 102 -13.69 -2.88 17.43
N LYS A 103 -14.67 -3.27 16.61
CA LYS A 103 -15.38 -4.55 16.70
C LYS A 103 -15.18 -5.33 15.42
N ILE A 104 -14.98 -6.64 15.54
CA ILE A 104 -14.79 -7.53 14.39
C ILE A 104 -16.15 -7.95 13.84
N HIS A 105 -16.33 -7.79 12.53
CA HIS A 105 -17.44 -8.37 11.80
C HIS A 105 -17.08 -9.82 11.44
N ARG A 106 -17.56 -10.76 12.26
CA ARG A 106 -17.17 -12.19 12.19
C ARG A 106 -17.35 -12.86 10.82
N PRO A 107 -18.40 -12.58 10.02
CA PRO A 107 -18.53 -13.19 8.70
C PRO A 107 -17.38 -12.87 7.74
N GLY A 108 -16.72 -11.70 7.91
CA GLY A 108 -15.87 -11.13 6.87
C GLY A 108 -16.72 -10.52 5.75
N VAL A 109 -16.12 -10.23 4.59
CA VAL A 109 -16.82 -9.54 3.50
C VAL A 109 -16.65 -10.20 2.14
N LEU A 110 -15.67 -11.10 1.99
CA LEU A 110 -15.44 -11.87 0.76
C LEU A 110 -14.68 -13.13 1.12
N ASP A 111 -15.29 -14.29 0.91
CA ASP A 111 -14.66 -15.60 1.08
C ASP A 111 -13.93 -16.04 -0.20
N VAL A 112 -12.87 -16.83 -0.07
CA VAL A 112 -12.10 -17.34 -1.22
C VAL A 112 -12.98 -18.15 -2.17
N SER A 113 -13.94 -18.90 -1.66
CA SER A 113 -14.88 -19.70 -2.46
C SER A 113 -15.80 -18.86 -3.36
N GLU A 114 -15.98 -17.59 -3.02
CA GLU A 114 -16.78 -16.61 -3.79
C GLU A 114 -15.92 -15.66 -4.60
N SER A 115 -14.60 -15.68 -4.40
CA SER A 115 -13.64 -14.67 -4.88
C SER A 115 -13.25 -14.80 -6.36
N LEU A 116 -13.64 -15.88 -7.01
CA LEU A 116 -13.20 -16.26 -8.37
C LEU A 116 -11.69 -16.58 -8.47
N PHE A 117 -11.04 -16.87 -7.36
CA PHE A 117 -9.71 -17.45 -7.26
C PHE A 117 -9.80 -18.93 -6.86
N ALA A 118 -8.65 -19.62 -6.82
CA ALA A 118 -8.59 -21.01 -6.41
C ALA A 118 -9.15 -21.17 -4.98
N PRO A 119 -10.23 -21.95 -4.78
CA PRO A 119 -10.85 -22.09 -3.47
C PRO A 119 -10.08 -23.07 -2.56
N THR A 120 -9.17 -23.86 -3.12
CA THR A 120 -8.30 -24.82 -2.42
C THR A 120 -6.87 -24.68 -2.92
N ASP A 121 -5.93 -25.16 -2.13
CA ASP A 121 -4.52 -25.13 -2.49
C ASP A 121 -4.30 -25.85 -3.83
N PRO A 122 -3.66 -25.17 -4.83
CA PRO A 122 -3.31 -25.83 -6.08
C PRO A 122 -2.33 -26.99 -5.84
N PRO A 123 -2.34 -28.00 -6.70
CA PRO A 123 -1.35 -29.08 -6.63
C PRO A 123 0.06 -28.54 -6.82
N GLU A 124 1.02 -29.06 -6.06
CA GLU A 124 2.41 -28.69 -6.26
C GLU A 124 2.89 -29.10 -7.69
N PRO A 125 3.53 -28.18 -8.43
CA PRO A 125 4.11 -28.52 -9.71
C PRO A 125 5.27 -29.51 -9.53
N PRO A 126 5.61 -30.27 -10.59
CA PRO A 126 6.81 -31.09 -10.61
C PRO A 126 8.07 -30.30 -10.22
N PRO A 127 9.08 -30.92 -9.60
CA PRO A 127 10.26 -30.18 -9.10
C PRO A 127 10.99 -29.34 -10.15
N ASP A 128 11.00 -29.79 -11.40
CA ASP A 128 11.59 -29.09 -12.55
C ASP A 128 10.79 -27.89 -13.05
N GLN A 129 9.55 -27.73 -12.60
CA GLN A 129 8.66 -26.62 -12.91
C GLN A 129 8.47 -25.67 -11.73
N ARG A 130 9.05 -25.96 -10.58
CA ARG A 130 8.98 -25.08 -9.40
C ARG A 130 9.85 -23.84 -9.61
N PRO A 131 9.37 -22.66 -9.22
CA PRO A 131 10.24 -21.48 -9.16
C PRO A 131 11.41 -21.72 -8.22
N SER A 132 12.62 -21.28 -8.60
CA SER A 132 13.84 -21.47 -7.80
C SER A 132 13.77 -20.86 -6.38
N TRP A 133 12.90 -19.90 -6.18
CA TRP A 133 12.66 -19.25 -4.88
C TRP A 133 11.63 -19.97 -4.02
N ALA A 134 10.87 -20.95 -4.55
CA ALA A 134 9.76 -21.59 -3.86
C ALA A 134 10.14 -22.23 -2.53
N ASP A 135 11.30 -22.88 -2.49
CA ASP A 135 11.82 -23.56 -1.31
C ASP A 135 12.36 -22.60 -0.24
N THR A 136 12.52 -21.31 -0.58
CA THR A 136 13.02 -20.29 0.35
C THR A 136 11.91 -19.60 1.14
N LEU A 137 10.63 -19.82 0.78
CA LEU A 137 9.50 -19.19 1.43
C LEU A 137 9.03 -19.96 2.67
N PRO A 138 9.06 -19.36 3.86
CA PRO A 138 8.49 -19.98 5.06
C PRO A 138 7.01 -20.35 4.84
N GLY A 139 6.69 -21.63 4.98
CA GLY A 139 5.33 -22.16 4.87
C GLY A 139 4.78 -22.27 3.45
N GLY A 140 5.66 -22.32 2.44
CA GLY A 140 5.29 -22.56 1.05
C GLY A 140 4.70 -21.36 0.32
N TYR A 141 4.39 -21.51 -0.95
CA TYR A 141 3.88 -20.46 -1.84
C TYR A 141 2.53 -20.80 -2.50
N LEU A 142 2.12 -22.06 -2.46
CA LEU A 142 0.85 -22.55 -3.02
C LEU A 142 -0.17 -22.75 -1.91
N TYR A 143 -0.91 -21.69 -1.61
CA TYR A 143 -2.02 -21.76 -0.67
C TYR A 143 -3.17 -20.87 -1.18
N ALA A 144 -4.38 -21.42 -1.13
CA ALA A 144 -5.58 -20.67 -1.48
C ALA A 144 -5.78 -19.51 -0.50
N HIS A 145 -5.88 -18.32 -1.02
CA HIS A 145 -6.06 -17.11 -0.21
C HIS A 145 -6.72 -15.98 -0.96
N VAL A 146 -7.24 -15.03 -0.22
CA VAL A 146 -7.62 -13.69 -0.68
C VAL A 146 -7.03 -12.66 0.29
N ALA A 147 -6.36 -11.64 -0.24
CA ALA A 147 -5.61 -10.72 0.59
C ALA A 147 -5.51 -9.30 0.03
N SER A 148 -4.93 -8.42 0.84
CA SER A 148 -4.54 -7.04 0.53
C SER A 148 -5.65 -6.20 -0.09
N PRO A 149 -6.80 -6.06 0.60
CA PRO A 149 -7.88 -5.23 0.12
C PRO A 149 -7.42 -3.78 -0.06
N ASP A 150 -7.89 -3.14 -1.14
CA ASP A 150 -7.78 -1.69 -1.37
C ASP A 150 -9.17 -1.17 -1.76
N VAL A 151 -9.81 -0.45 -0.82
CA VAL A 151 -11.23 -0.15 -0.88
C VAL A 151 -11.47 1.32 -1.15
N HIS A 152 -12.32 1.60 -2.14
CA HIS A 152 -12.63 2.95 -2.61
C HIS A 152 -14.14 3.17 -2.68
N ILE A 153 -14.56 4.39 -2.41
CA ILE A 153 -15.94 4.84 -2.50
C ILE A 153 -16.15 5.55 -3.83
N ASP A 154 -17.22 5.22 -4.52
CA ASP A 154 -17.74 5.94 -5.67
C ASP A 154 -19.06 6.59 -5.29
N GLU A 155 -19.00 7.88 -4.98
CA GLU A 155 -20.17 8.67 -4.58
C GLU A 155 -21.18 8.80 -5.72
N GLU A 156 -20.70 8.91 -6.97
CA GLU A 156 -21.55 9.12 -8.14
C GLU A 156 -22.42 7.89 -8.44
N SER A 157 -21.80 6.71 -8.45
CA SER A 157 -22.51 5.45 -8.70
C SER A 157 -23.09 4.82 -7.43
N GLN A 158 -22.82 5.39 -6.25
CA GLN A 158 -23.17 4.84 -4.94
C GLN A 158 -22.70 3.38 -4.79
N GLN A 159 -21.44 3.14 -5.11
CA GLN A 159 -20.80 1.83 -5.01
C GLN A 159 -19.51 1.91 -4.19
N ILE A 160 -19.23 0.85 -3.47
CA ILE A 160 -17.94 0.60 -2.82
C ILE A 160 -17.22 -0.46 -3.64
N ARG A 161 -16.01 -0.17 -4.09
CA ARG A 161 -15.18 -1.10 -4.85
C ARG A 161 -13.99 -1.54 -4.05
N MET A 162 -13.61 -2.80 -4.18
CA MET A 162 -12.47 -3.40 -3.51
C MET A 162 -11.58 -4.10 -4.54
N TYR A 163 -10.33 -3.68 -4.65
CA TYR A 163 -9.30 -4.48 -5.27
C TYR A 163 -8.79 -5.48 -4.24
N TYR A 164 -8.54 -6.70 -4.66
CA TYR A 164 -8.00 -7.76 -3.83
C TYR A 164 -7.24 -8.74 -4.71
N HIS A 165 -6.30 -9.49 -4.14
CA HIS A 165 -5.61 -10.52 -4.90
C HIS A 165 -5.84 -11.91 -4.30
N GLY A 166 -5.53 -12.91 -5.10
CA GLY A 166 -5.59 -14.30 -4.73
C GLY A 166 -4.80 -15.16 -5.70
N LEU A 167 -4.79 -16.45 -5.42
CA LEU A 167 -4.06 -17.44 -6.18
C LEU A 167 -4.94 -18.03 -7.30
N LEU A 168 -4.39 -18.17 -8.49
CA LEU A 168 -4.99 -18.94 -9.59
C LEU A 168 -4.61 -20.42 -9.48
N ASP A 169 -5.32 -21.28 -10.19
CA ASP A 169 -5.06 -22.73 -10.22
C ASP A 169 -3.66 -23.09 -10.71
N ASN A 170 -3.00 -22.23 -11.47
CA ASN A 170 -1.62 -22.39 -11.93
C ASN A 170 -0.57 -21.88 -10.95
N GLY A 171 -0.96 -21.37 -9.78
CA GLY A 171 -0.06 -20.82 -8.77
C GLY A 171 0.30 -19.34 -8.93
N ASP A 172 -0.16 -18.66 -9.99
CA ASP A 172 0.05 -17.24 -10.16
C ASP A 172 -0.86 -16.44 -9.23
N GLN A 173 -0.33 -15.36 -8.65
CA GLN A 173 -1.15 -14.39 -7.91
C GLN A 173 -1.55 -13.24 -8.84
N LYS A 174 -2.83 -12.90 -8.82
CA LYS A 174 -3.41 -11.83 -9.64
C LYS A 174 -4.41 -11.00 -8.84
N THR A 175 -4.68 -9.79 -9.35
CA THR A 175 -5.67 -8.88 -8.78
C THR A 175 -6.98 -8.94 -9.55
N ARG A 176 -8.09 -8.89 -8.81
CA ARG A 176 -9.45 -8.68 -9.29
C ARG A 176 -10.08 -7.48 -8.58
N ILE A 177 -11.26 -7.08 -9.04
CA ILE A 177 -12.11 -6.08 -8.40
C ILE A 177 -13.45 -6.70 -8.01
N ALA A 178 -14.00 -6.27 -6.88
CA ALA A 178 -15.35 -6.58 -6.45
C ALA A 178 -16.11 -5.30 -6.09
N TYR A 179 -17.43 -5.32 -6.20
CA TYR A 179 -18.30 -4.19 -5.92
C TYR A 179 -19.32 -4.53 -4.83
N SER A 180 -19.66 -3.52 -4.02
CA SER A 180 -20.63 -3.64 -2.95
C SER A 180 -21.48 -2.37 -2.86
N ALA A 181 -22.75 -2.51 -2.45
CA ALA A 181 -23.62 -1.40 -2.12
C ALA A 181 -23.59 -1.02 -0.63
N ASP A 182 -23.09 -1.92 0.23
CA ASP A 182 -23.14 -1.79 1.69
C ASP A 182 -21.77 -1.92 2.37
N GLY A 183 -20.74 -2.32 1.61
CA GLY A 183 -19.39 -2.58 2.15
C GLY A 183 -19.25 -3.88 2.93
N LEU A 184 -20.31 -4.71 2.99
CA LEU A 184 -20.32 -5.99 3.70
C LEU A 184 -20.41 -7.19 2.75
N HIS A 185 -21.07 -7.02 1.61
CA HIS A 185 -21.31 -8.05 0.60
C HIS A 185 -20.70 -7.61 -0.72
N PHE A 186 -19.60 -8.22 -1.12
CA PHE A 186 -18.89 -7.89 -2.35
C PHE A 186 -19.15 -8.90 -3.45
N ALA A 187 -19.47 -8.39 -4.65
CA ALA A 187 -19.68 -9.17 -5.88
C ALA A 187 -18.42 -9.07 -6.77
N PRO A 188 -17.61 -10.12 -6.88
CA PRO A 188 -16.41 -10.15 -7.72
C PRO A 188 -16.69 -10.00 -9.20
N ARG A 189 -15.70 -9.44 -9.93
CA ARG A 189 -15.69 -9.38 -11.39
C ARG A 189 -14.67 -10.35 -11.97
N ALA A 190 -15.03 -10.99 -13.08
CA ALA A 190 -14.21 -12.02 -13.72
C ALA A 190 -12.87 -11.55 -14.31
N PRO A 191 -12.70 -10.35 -14.87
CA PRO A 191 -11.42 -9.93 -15.44
C PRO A 191 -10.28 -9.95 -14.41
N LEU A 192 -9.10 -10.41 -14.85
CA LEU A 192 -7.84 -10.26 -14.14
C LEU A 192 -7.26 -8.88 -14.50
N LEU A 193 -6.91 -8.09 -13.50
CA LEU A 193 -6.49 -6.70 -13.71
C LEU A 193 -4.95 -6.55 -13.81
N GLY A 194 -4.20 -7.45 -13.21
CA GLY A 194 -2.74 -7.39 -13.21
C GLY A 194 -2.08 -8.21 -12.09
N PRO A 195 -0.82 -7.89 -11.75
CA PRO A 195 -0.10 -8.51 -10.64
C PRO A 195 -0.81 -8.31 -9.30
N PRO A 196 -0.41 -9.03 -8.21
CA PRO A 196 -1.02 -8.87 -6.90
C PRO A 196 -0.74 -7.50 -6.28
N TYR A 197 -1.55 -7.14 -5.27
CA TYR A 197 -1.30 -6.00 -4.40
C TYR A 197 -1.58 -4.63 -5.03
N PHE A 198 -2.72 -4.45 -5.70
CA PHE A 198 -3.11 -3.13 -6.20
C PHE A 198 -3.32 -2.14 -5.05
N ARG A 199 -2.78 -0.93 -5.25
CA ARG A 199 -3.13 0.30 -4.54
C ARG A 199 -3.41 1.36 -5.57
N VAL A 200 -4.58 1.99 -5.51
CA VAL A 200 -5.14 2.71 -6.64
C VAL A 200 -5.41 4.17 -6.31
N VAL A 201 -5.15 5.05 -7.25
CA VAL A 201 -5.57 6.46 -7.21
C VAL A 201 -6.10 6.90 -8.57
N ARG A 202 -6.99 7.89 -8.57
CA ARG A 202 -7.45 8.54 -9.80
C ARG A 202 -6.81 9.91 -9.95
N HIS A 203 -6.21 10.17 -11.11
CA HIS A 203 -5.72 11.48 -11.50
C HIS A 203 -6.20 11.83 -12.90
N LYS A 204 -7.03 12.88 -13.00
CA LYS A 204 -7.67 13.29 -14.26
C LYS A 204 -8.45 12.13 -14.89
N ASP A 205 -8.10 11.78 -16.12
CA ASP A 205 -8.76 10.71 -16.88
C ASP A 205 -8.13 9.32 -16.66
N TRP A 206 -7.15 9.21 -15.79
CA TRP A 206 -6.43 7.97 -15.54
C TRP A 206 -6.67 7.42 -14.15
N ILE A 207 -6.79 6.11 -14.09
CA ILE A 207 -6.70 5.30 -12.87
C ILE A 207 -5.30 4.72 -12.85
N TYR A 208 -4.49 5.11 -11.87
CA TYR A 208 -3.17 4.56 -11.65
C TYR A 208 -3.23 3.52 -10.53
N ALA A 209 -2.58 2.39 -10.75
CA ALA A 209 -2.40 1.36 -9.74
C ALA A 209 -0.90 1.09 -9.56
N THR A 210 -0.45 0.92 -8.33
CA THR A 210 0.86 0.35 -8.04
C THR A 210 0.67 -1.06 -7.47
N THR A 211 1.67 -1.92 -7.68
CA THR A 211 1.65 -3.30 -7.24
C THR A 211 2.86 -3.61 -6.39
N TRP A 212 3.00 -4.85 -5.95
CA TRP A 212 4.22 -5.34 -5.32
C TRP A 212 5.47 -4.92 -6.11
N GLN A 213 6.55 -4.57 -5.42
CA GLN A 213 7.79 -4.02 -5.97
C GLN A 213 7.67 -2.63 -6.65
N GLY A 214 6.55 -1.93 -6.49
CA GLY A 214 6.40 -0.57 -7.00
C GLY A 214 6.19 -0.45 -8.51
N ARG A 215 5.75 -1.52 -9.18
CA ARG A 215 5.36 -1.47 -10.59
C ARG A 215 4.06 -0.69 -10.73
N PHE A 216 4.02 0.28 -11.63
CA PHE A 216 2.81 1.04 -11.95
C PHE A 216 2.08 0.47 -13.16
N LEU A 217 0.76 0.57 -13.09
CA LEU A 217 -0.18 0.31 -14.17
C LEU A 217 -1.15 1.48 -14.25
N ARG A 218 -1.79 1.70 -15.42
CA ARG A 218 -2.85 2.68 -15.57
C ARG A 218 -3.97 2.17 -16.46
N ALA A 219 -5.19 2.68 -16.26
CA ALA A 219 -6.38 2.38 -17.07
C ALA A 219 -7.26 3.61 -17.19
N ARG A 220 -8.22 3.59 -18.11
CA ARG A 220 -9.27 4.61 -18.22
C ARG A 220 -10.48 4.31 -17.33
N HIS A 221 -10.65 3.04 -16.95
CA HIS A 221 -11.76 2.57 -16.14
C HIS A 221 -11.25 1.79 -14.93
N TRP A 222 -12.02 1.78 -13.84
CA TRP A 222 -11.66 1.13 -12.58
C TRP A 222 -11.45 -0.39 -12.71
N ASP A 223 -12.14 -1.01 -13.64
CA ASP A 223 -12.06 -2.44 -13.96
C ASP A 223 -11.15 -2.76 -15.17
N GLY A 224 -10.31 -1.79 -15.56
CA GLY A 224 -9.31 -1.94 -16.62
C GLY A 224 -9.88 -1.79 -18.06
N PRO A 225 -9.20 -2.31 -19.07
CA PRO A 225 -7.89 -2.98 -18.96
C PRO A 225 -6.76 -2.03 -18.51
N PHE A 226 -5.82 -2.58 -17.71
CA PHE A 226 -4.65 -1.84 -17.27
C PHE A 226 -3.47 -2.08 -18.21
N GLU A 227 -2.84 -1.01 -18.65
CA GLU A 227 -1.53 -1.03 -19.31
C GLU A 227 -0.39 -0.95 -18.28
N VAL A 228 0.70 -1.64 -18.54
CA VAL A 228 1.85 -1.73 -17.63
C VAL A 228 2.89 -0.68 -18.01
N GLN A 229 3.42 0.03 -17.02
CA GLN A 229 4.55 0.95 -17.20
C GLN A 229 5.80 0.20 -17.68
N SER A 230 6.72 0.91 -18.34
CA SER A 230 8.04 0.36 -18.73
C SER A 230 8.75 -0.30 -17.55
N ASP A 231 9.53 -1.36 -17.81
CA ASP A 231 10.23 -2.13 -16.77
C ASP A 231 11.76 -1.96 -16.93
N PRO A 232 12.50 -1.53 -15.88
CA PRO A 232 12.00 -1.11 -14.57
C PRO A 232 11.41 0.31 -14.60
N GLY A 233 10.24 0.45 -13.97
CA GLY A 233 9.60 1.76 -13.80
C GLY A 233 10.32 2.65 -12.77
N PRO A 234 9.97 3.97 -12.71
CA PRO A 234 10.63 4.94 -11.83
C PRO A 234 10.64 4.54 -10.35
N ALA A 235 9.53 4.03 -9.80
CA ALA A 235 9.45 3.64 -8.40
C ALA A 235 10.30 2.38 -8.09
N MET A 236 10.48 1.49 -9.04
CA MET A 236 11.32 0.30 -8.88
C MET A 236 12.82 0.64 -8.79
N GLN A 237 13.21 1.85 -9.15
CA GLN A 237 14.60 2.30 -9.20
C GLN A 237 14.98 3.22 -8.02
N LEU A 238 14.08 3.42 -7.04
CA LEU A 238 14.26 4.37 -5.94
C LEU A 238 15.58 4.22 -5.16
N PHE A 239 16.06 2.99 -5.00
CA PHE A 239 17.30 2.71 -4.26
C PHE A 239 18.52 2.46 -5.15
N GLY A 240 18.36 2.58 -6.47
CA GLY A 240 19.45 2.32 -7.42
C GLY A 240 19.78 0.83 -7.60
N LYS A 241 20.56 0.53 -8.66
CA LYS A 241 20.82 -0.87 -9.11
C LYS A 241 21.65 -1.71 -8.14
N ASN A 242 22.38 -1.10 -7.21
CA ASN A 242 23.29 -1.79 -6.29
C ASN A 242 22.71 -1.92 -4.88
N SER A 243 21.46 -1.52 -4.66
CA SER A 243 20.80 -1.66 -3.38
C SER A 243 20.35 -3.09 -3.13
N SER A 244 20.48 -3.55 -1.90
CA SER A 244 19.83 -4.77 -1.42
C SER A 244 18.37 -4.55 -0.99
N LEU A 245 17.89 -3.29 -1.04
CA LEU A 245 16.54 -2.95 -0.66
C LEU A 245 15.63 -3.08 -1.88
N GLU A 246 14.54 -3.82 -1.70
CA GLU A 246 13.48 -3.96 -2.69
C GLU A 246 12.15 -3.48 -2.09
N LEU A 247 11.46 -2.61 -2.81
CA LEU A 247 10.13 -2.14 -2.40
C LEU A 247 9.18 -3.33 -2.25
N ARG A 248 8.50 -3.42 -1.08
CA ARG A 248 7.59 -4.53 -0.77
C ARG A 248 6.14 -4.15 -1.06
N HIS A 249 5.53 -3.44 -0.16
CA HIS A 249 4.11 -3.10 -0.20
C HIS A 249 3.95 -1.59 -0.22
N PRO A 250 3.41 -1.03 -1.30
CA PRO A 250 3.16 0.41 -1.41
C PRO A 250 1.76 0.80 -0.94
N ALA A 251 1.60 2.10 -0.69
CA ALA A 251 0.32 2.79 -0.63
C ALA A 251 0.43 4.13 -1.35
N LEU A 252 -0.66 4.63 -1.89
CA LEU A 252 -0.71 5.85 -2.67
C LEU A 252 -1.63 6.89 -2.00
N TRP A 253 -1.22 8.14 -2.10
CA TRP A 253 -2.07 9.30 -1.82
C TRP A 253 -1.83 10.36 -2.87
N LEU A 254 -2.91 10.87 -3.45
CA LEU A 254 -2.85 11.95 -4.42
C LEU A 254 -3.36 13.25 -3.78
N LYS A 255 -2.53 14.29 -3.82
CA LYS A 255 -2.86 15.64 -3.39
C LYS A 255 -2.64 16.62 -4.54
N GLY A 256 -3.71 17.04 -5.18
CA GLY A 256 -3.62 17.82 -6.41
C GLY A 256 -2.94 17.03 -7.52
N ASP A 257 -1.84 17.52 -8.04
CA ASP A 257 -1.00 16.84 -9.04
C ASP A 257 0.23 16.13 -8.41
N THR A 258 0.37 16.13 -7.08
CA THR A 258 1.48 15.44 -6.37
C THR A 258 1.05 14.05 -5.94
N LEU A 259 1.75 13.03 -6.41
CA LEU A 259 1.59 11.65 -5.99
C LEU A 259 2.55 11.31 -4.87
N HIS A 260 2.03 10.99 -3.69
CA HIS A 260 2.79 10.48 -2.56
C HIS A 260 2.80 8.95 -2.57
N LEU A 261 3.98 8.38 -2.43
CA LEU A 261 4.22 6.93 -2.36
C LEU A 261 4.77 6.59 -0.97
N PHE A 262 4.05 5.72 -0.27
CA PHE A 262 4.43 5.15 1.02
C PHE A 262 4.73 3.66 0.82
N PHE A 263 5.80 3.14 1.42
CA PHE A 263 6.18 1.74 1.21
C PHE A 263 7.11 1.22 2.30
N SER A 264 7.21 -0.09 2.41
CA SER A 264 8.27 -0.76 3.16
C SER A 264 9.22 -1.49 2.21
N CYS A 265 10.37 -1.96 2.71
CA CYS A 265 11.37 -2.63 1.89
C CYS A 265 11.80 -3.96 2.46
N MET A 266 11.88 -4.97 1.59
CA MET A 266 12.63 -6.19 1.88
C MET A 266 14.12 -5.87 1.97
N GLY A 267 14.84 -6.57 2.85
CA GLY A 267 16.26 -6.37 3.11
C GLY A 267 16.57 -5.21 4.07
N ASP A 268 15.58 -4.42 4.48
CA ASP A 268 15.76 -3.34 5.47
C ASP A 268 15.94 -3.88 6.90
N CYS A 269 16.63 -3.14 7.75
CA CYS A 269 16.99 -3.56 9.12
C CYS A 269 16.86 -2.44 10.15
N PRO A 270 15.73 -2.31 10.85
CA PRO A 270 14.49 -3.06 10.72
C PRO A 270 13.68 -2.63 9.49
N GLU A 271 12.74 -3.47 9.01
CA GLU A 271 11.77 -3.04 8.01
C GLU A 271 10.90 -1.92 8.57
N GLN A 272 10.75 -0.83 7.80
CA GLN A 272 10.12 0.40 8.23
C GLN A 272 9.39 1.07 7.07
N ILE A 273 8.55 2.06 7.37
CA ILE A 273 7.78 2.77 6.34
C ILE A 273 8.55 3.98 5.83
N TYR A 274 8.72 4.05 4.52
CA TYR A 274 9.29 5.17 3.79
C TYR A 274 8.22 6.00 3.10
N HIS A 275 8.57 7.23 2.78
CA HIS A 275 7.78 8.14 1.97
C HIS A 275 8.68 8.81 0.92
N CYS A 276 8.16 8.93 -0.29
CA CYS A 276 8.64 9.80 -1.35
C CYS A 276 7.46 10.33 -2.16
N GLN A 277 7.70 11.27 -3.07
CA GLN A 277 6.65 11.85 -3.89
C GLN A 277 7.16 12.22 -5.28
N CYS A 278 6.25 12.35 -6.23
CA CYS A 278 6.52 12.88 -7.57
C CYS A 278 5.38 13.77 -8.06
N GLU A 279 5.70 14.71 -8.95
CA GLU A 279 4.71 15.51 -9.65
C GLU A 279 4.24 14.77 -10.90
N LEU A 280 2.91 14.75 -11.11
CA LEU A 280 2.27 14.11 -12.27
C LEU A 280 2.13 15.13 -13.44
N ASP A 281 3.19 15.88 -13.71
CA ASP A 281 3.25 16.93 -14.74
C ASP A 281 3.82 16.44 -16.07
N LYS A 282 4.30 15.17 -16.10
CA LYS A 282 4.94 14.52 -17.26
C LYS A 282 4.25 13.21 -17.61
N ASP A 283 4.69 12.59 -18.69
CA ASP A 283 4.32 11.21 -18.96
C ASP A 283 4.81 10.31 -17.82
N TRP A 284 4.07 9.26 -17.54
CA TRP A 284 4.31 8.40 -16.39
C TRP A 284 5.67 7.66 -16.44
N ASP A 285 6.21 7.41 -17.64
CA ASP A 285 7.54 6.80 -17.78
C ASP A 285 8.68 7.78 -17.44
N ASP A 286 8.38 9.08 -17.39
CA ASP A 286 9.30 10.16 -17.03
C ASP A 286 9.11 10.68 -15.60
N TRP A 287 8.33 9.99 -14.77
CA TRP A 287 8.16 10.37 -13.37
C TRP A 287 9.49 10.30 -12.62
N VAL A 288 9.72 11.28 -11.77
CA VAL A 288 10.91 11.35 -10.91
C VAL A 288 10.45 11.49 -9.47
N PHE A 289 10.62 10.43 -8.70
CA PHE A 289 10.35 10.46 -7.27
C PHE A 289 11.48 11.18 -6.53
N THR A 290 11.11 11.89 -5.45
CA THR A 290 12.08 12.42 -4.49
C THR A 290 12.82 11.28 -3.80
N GLU A 291 13.97 11.58 -3.18
CA GLU A 291 14.69 10.58 -2.38
C GLU A 291 13.80 10.06 -1.23
N PRO A 292 13.69 8.74 -1.06
CA PRO A 292 12.90 8.14 0.00
C PRO A 292 13.40 8.54 1.40
N ARG A 293 12.46 8.86 2.29
CA ARG A 293 12.74 9.19 3.69
C ARG A 293 11.97 8.29 4.62
N ILE A 294 12.58 7.91 5.72
CA ILE A 294 11.92 7.14 6.77
C ILE A 294 10.80 8.00 7.37
N LEU A 295 9.60 7.46 7.37
CA LEU A 295 8.40 8.08 7.92
C LEU A 295 8.04 7.50 9.29
N LEU A 296 8.06 6.16 9.42
CA LEU A 296 7.77 5.43 10.64
C LEU A 296 8.74 4.27 10.79
N SER A 297 9.28 4.10 12.00
CA SER A 297 10.07 2.93 12.41
C SER A 297 9.41 2.27 13.62
N PRO A 298 9.65 0.97 13.90
CA PRO A 298 9.15 0.31 15.10
C PRO A 298 9.62 1.03 16.37
N GLN A 299 8.69 1.47 17.21
CA GLN A 299 8.93 2.18 18.48
C GLN A 299 8.21 1.51 19.65
N GLU A 300 6.97 1.09 19.43
CA GLU A 300 6.14 0.47 20.45
C GLU A 300 6.41 -1.04 20.56
N VAL A 301 6.18 -1.61 21.75
CA VAL A 301 6.35 -3.06 21.97
C VAL A 301 5.48 -3.87 21.02
N TRP A 302 4.24 -3.43 20.79
CA TRP A 302 3.33 -4.10 19.88
C TRP A 302 3.77 -4.02 18.40
N GLU A 303 4.64 -3.07 18.04
CA GLU A 303 5.29 -2.95 16.72
C GLU A 303 6.54 -3.85 16.60
N GLY A 304 6.90 -4.56 17.67
CA GLY A 304 8.06 -5.43 17.72
C GLY A 304 9.36 -4.72 18.09
N SER A 305 9.32 -3.52 18.70
CA SER A 305 10.54 -2.80 19.13
C SER A 305 11.36 -3.57 20.17
N ASP A 306 10.73 -4.54 20.87
CA ASP A 306 11.35 -5.47 21.81
C ASP A 306 12.01 -6.69 21.14
N ARG A 307 11.92 -6.82 19.81
CA ARG A 307 12.50 -7.92 19.04
C ARG A 307 13.84 -7.56 18.44
N PRO A 308 14.69 -8.56 18.16
CA PRO A 308 15.95 -8.32 17.47
C PRO A 308 15.74 -7.60 16.13
N ARG A 309 16.59 -6.61 15.86
CA ARG A 309 16.65 -5.99 14.54
C ARG A 309 17.43 -6.91 13.61
N GLN A 310 16.81 -7.29 12.52
CA GLN A 310 17.39 -8.16 11.49
C GLN A 310 16.88 -7.72 10.11
N PRO A 311 17.63 -8.00 9.03
CA PRO A 311 17.15 -7.75 7.69
C PRO A 311 15.85 -8.51 7.43
N SER A 312 14.86 -7.81 6.91
CA SER A 312 13.58 -8.43 6.56
C SER A 312 13.72 -9.34 5.33
N VAL A 313 12.91 -10.38 5.29
CA VAL A 313 12.92 -11.37 4.22
C VAL A 313 11.59 -11.39 3.46
N VAL A 314 11.60 -11.91 2.25
CA VAL A 314 10.38 -12.14 1.46
C VAL A 314 9.44 -13.11 2.15
N GLY A 315 8.14 -12.93 1.95
CA GLY A 315 7.10 -13.83 2.46
C GLY A 315 6.44 -13.35 3.76
N THR A 316 5.62 -14.25 4.32
CA THR A 316 4.81 -13.96 5.50
C THR A 316 5.64 -13.92 6.78
N ALA A 317 5.31 -12.99 7.68
CA ALA A 317 5.81 -13.02 9.05
C ALA A 317 5.08 -14.14 9.82
N THR A 318 5.82 -15.18 10.25
CA THR A 318 5.28 -16.31 11.02
C THR A 318 5.33 -16.09 12.52
N GLU A 319 6.08 -15.09 12.97
CA GLU A 319 6.24 -14.67 14.36
C GLU A 319 6.30 -13.14 14.45
N ARG A 320 6.36 -12.61 15.66
CA ARG A 320 6.53 -11.17 15.88
C ARG A 320 7.97 -10.74 15.58
N LEU A 321 8.11 -9.79 14.66
CA LEU A 321 9.38 -9.25 14.19
C LEU A 321 9.48 -7.74 14.51
N CYS A 322 10.70 -7.19 14.53
CA CYS A 322 10.90 -5.74 14.62
C CYS A 322 10.69 -5.11 13.23
N GLU A 323 9.41 -5.02 12.78
CA GLU A 323 9.09 -4.61 11.41
C GLU A 323 7.75 -3.89 11.33
N LEU A 324 7.69 -2.84 10.47
CA LEU A 324 6.46 -2.19 10.02
C LEU A 324 6.28 -2.47 8.53
N ARG A 325 5.08 -2.95 8.16
CA ARG A 325 4.73 -3.36 6.80
C ARG A 325 3.37 -2.81 6.37
N ASP A 326 2.99 -3.06 5.12
CA ASP A 326 1.65 -2.89 4.56
C ASP A 326 1.02 -1.52 4.85
N PRO A 327 1.61 -0.41 4.40
CA PRO A 327 0.97 0.88 4.56
C PRO A 327 -0.38 0.91 3.82
N GLY A 328 -1.34 1.64 4.40
CA GLY A 328 -2.62 1.98 3.80
C GLY A 328 -2.95 3.43 4.10
N ILE A 329 -3.48 4.19 3.14
CA ILE A 329 -3.81 5.60 3.35
C ILE A 329 -5.32 5.77 3.49
N PHE A 330 -5.71 6.61 4.42
CA PHE A 330 -7.08 7.01 4.65
C PHE A 330 -7.19 8.53 4.78
N VAL A 331 -8.11 9.13 4.06
CA VAL A 331 -8.41 10.56 4.12
C VAL A 331 -9.78 10.74 4.74
N ASP A 332 -9.83 11.50 5.83
CA ASP A 332 -11.06 11.83 6.57
C ASP A 332 -11.22 13.34 6.63
N ASP A 333 -12.08 13.90 5.79
CA ASP A 333 -12.18 15.32 5.51
C ASP A 333 -10.81 15.89 5.11
N ASP A 334 -10.23 16.82 5.88
CA ASP A 334 -8.90 17.42 5.60
C ASP A 334 -7.76 16.69 6.33
N GLN A 335 -8.03 15.61 7.06
CA GLN A 335 -7.02 14.85 7.80
C GLN A 335 -6.60 13.59 7.03
N VAL A 336 -5.31 13.38 6.95
CA VAL A 336 -4.74 12.17 6.31
C VAL A 336 -4.14 11.26 7.37
N TYR A 337 -4.44 9.98 7.24
CA TYR A 337 -3.94 8.94 8.14
C TYR A 337 -3.21 7.86 7.35
N ILE A 338 -2.20 7.29 7.98
CA ILE A 338 -1.55 6.07 7.51
C ILE A 338 -1.87 4.94 8.50
N LEU A 339 -2.35 3.84 7.95
CA LEU A 339 -2.45 2.57 8.65
C LEU A 339 -1.23 1.72 8.27
N TYR A 340 -0.82 0.83 9.15
CA TYR A 340 0.33 -0.05 8.90
C TYR A 340 0.25 -1.31 9.75
N SER A 341 0.87 -2.39 9.27
CA SER A 341 1.05 -3.61 10.05
C SER A 341 2.28 -3.49 10.94
N GLY A 342 2.14 -3.84 12.22
CA GLY A 342 3.21 -3.85 13.21
C GLY A 342 3.64 -5.26 13.60
N ALA A 343 4.85 -5.37 14.15
CA ALA A 343 5.53 -6.61 14.52
C ALA A 343 5.56 -7.63 13.36
N GLY A 344 5.91 -7.15 12.16
CA GLY A 344 5.75 -7.85 10.91
C GLY A 344 4.29 -7.78 10.46
N GLU A 345 3.48 -8.77 10.77
CA GLU A 345 2.07 -8.89 10.38
C GLU A 345 1.19 -9.31 11.59
N ALA A 346 1.47 -8.76 12.78
CA ALA A 346 0.78 -9.21 14.00
C ALA A 346 -0.31 -8.24 14.49
N ALA A 347 -0.35 -6.99 14.02
CA ALA A 347 -1.31 -5.99 14.47
C ALA A 347 -1.43 -4.85 13.44
N ILE A 348 -2.49 -4.03 13.53
CA ILE A 348 -2.65 -2.82 12.73
C ILE A 348 -2.62 -1.59 13.64
N GLY A 349 -1.75 -0.62 13.29
CA GLY A 349 -1.69 0.69 13.88
C GLY A 349 -2.21 1.78 12.96
N ILE A 350 -2.38 2.98 13.52
CA ILE A 350 -2.81 4.18 12.81
C ILE A 350 -2.03 5.40 13.28
N ALA A 351 -1.56 6.22 12.33
CA ALA A 351 -0.89 7.48 12.60
C ALA A 351 -1.48 8.59 11.72
N ARG A 352 -1.47 9.83 12.22
CA ARG A 352 -1.86 11.00 11.46
C ARG A 352 -0.65 11.52 10.65
N LEU A 353 -0.88 11.86 9.39
CA LEU A 353 0.10 12.49 8.52
C LEU A 353 -0.04 14.01 8.52
N GLU A 354 1.09 14.69 8.57
CA GLU A 354 1.18 16.16 8.53
C GLU A 354 2.34 16.57 7.61
N GLU A 355 2.08 17.50 6.70
CA GLU A 355 3.12 18.16 5.89
C GLU A 355 3.59 19.43 6.60
N TYR A 356 4.89 19.73 6.58
CA TYR A 356 5.49 20.93 7.18
C TYR A 356 6.72 21.47 6.43
#